data_f7942a63e9697c4f8ce270dcbd8a39f9
#
_entry.id   f7942a63e9697c4f8ce270dcbd8a39f9
#
_cell.length_a   1.000
_cell.length_b   1.000
_cell.length_c   1.000
_cell.angle_alpha   90.00
_cell.angle_beta   90.00
_cell.angle_gamma   90.00
#
_symmetry.space_group_name_H-M   'P 1'
#
loop_
_entity.id
_entity.type
_entity.pdbx_description
1 polymer ?
#
loop_
_entity_poly.entity_id
_entity_poly.type
_entity_poly.pdbx_seq_one_letter_code
_entity_poly.pdbx_strand_id
1 'polypeptide(L)'
;MTRDLGELRDHIDQIDAAIVALLAQRMDVCREVAEVKATSSTSVIQPSRVREVLTSRRQLAINAGLDADFAEQIFHTVLAETHRIEVAHDHPTTPPTKVADTLLKIGRAHV
;
A
#
# COMPACT_ATOMS: atom_id res chain seq x y z
N MET A 1 -8.20 21.87 27.83
CA MET A 1 -8.37 20.59 28.55
C MET A 1 -7.79 19.44 27.77
N THR A 2 -7.05 18.57 28.42
CA THR A 2 -6.40 17.43 27.79
C THR A 2 -7.38 16.25 27.73
N ARG A 3 -7.46 15.59 26.60
CA ARG A 3 -8.24 14.36 26.46
C ARG A 3 -7.60 13.23 27.27
N ASP A 4 -8.40 12.36 27.84
CA ASP A 4 -7.87 11.21 28.58
C ASP A 4 -7.36 10.12 27.62
N LEU A 5 -6.68 9.12 28.18
CA LEU A 5 -6.07 8.05 27.38
C LEU A 5 -7.12 7.24 26.61
N GLY A 6 -8.30 7.00 27.20
CA GLY A 6 -9.38 6.30 26.50
C GLY A 6 -9.87 7.05 25.27
N GLU A 7 -10.07 8.34 25.40
CA GLU A 7 -10.50 9.20 24.28
C GLU A 7 -9.45 9.23 23.17
N LEU A 8 -8.18 9.32 23.54
CA LEU A 8 -7.09 9.33 22.57
C LEU A 8 -6.98 8.00 21.84
N ARG A 9 -7.14 6.88 22.53
CA ARG A 9 -7.14 5.55 21.91
C ARG A 9 -8.32 5.35 20.97
N ASP A 10 -9.50 5.82 21.35
CA ASP A 10 -10.69 5.77 20.48
C ASP A 10 -10.46 6.57 19.21
N HIS A 11 -9.81 7.73 19.32
CA HIS A 11 -9.48 8.56 18.17
C HIS A 11 -8.47 7.84 17.26
N ILE A 12 -7.45 7.20 17.82
CA ILE A 12 -6.49 6.40 17.06
C ILE A 12 -7.20 5.28 16.31
N ASP A 13 -8.13 4.58 16.96
CA ASP A 13 -8.90 3.50 16.33
C ASP A 13 -9.70 4.01 15.13
N GLN A 14 -10.28 5.19 15.23
CA GLN A 14 -11.00 5.81 14.12
C GLN A 14 -10.07 6.17 12.96
N ILE A 15 -8.89 6.70 13.26
CA ILE A 15 -7.88 7.01 12.24
C ILE A 15 -7.43 5.73 11.54
N ASP A 16 -7.14 4.68 12.31
CA ASP A 16 -6.71 3.39 11.75
C ASP A 16 -7.79 2.79 10.85
N ALA A 17 -9.06 2.87 11.25
CA ALA A 17 -10.17 2.41 10.41
C ALA A 17 -10.22 3.18 9.07
N ALA A 18 -9.96 4.49 9.11
CA ALA A 18 -9.89 5.31 7.89
C ALA A 18 -8.70 4.89 7.01
N ILE A 19 -7.55 4.60 7.61
CA ILE A 19 -6.37 4.13 6.86
C ILE A 19 -6.70 2.81 6.14
N VAL A 20 -7.31 1.86 6.85
CA VAL A 20 -7.69 0.56 6.26
C VAL A 20 -8.67 0.77 5.10
N ALA A 21 -9.68 1.62 5.28
CA ALA A 21 -10.65 1.91 4.22
C ALA A 21 -9.99 2.54 2.98
N LEU A 22 -9.05 3.46 3.19
CA LEU A 22 -8.32 4.09 2.08
C LEU A 22 -7.40 3.10 1.36
N LEU A 23 -6.74 2.21 2.12
CA LEU A 23 -5.93 1.15 1.51
C LEU A 23 -6.79 0.21 0.66
N ALA A 24 -7.96 -0.18 1.15
CA ALA A 24 -8.90 -1.02 0.39
C ALA A 24 -9.33 -0.33 -0.91
N GLN A 25 -9.66 0.95 -0.83
CA GLN A 25 -10.03 1.76 -2.00
C GLN A 25 -8.89 1.83 -3.01
N ARG A 26 -7.67 2.04 -2.53
CA ARG A 26 -6.48 2.09 -3.39
C ARG A 26 -6.27 0.77 -4.12
N MET A 27 -6.46 -0.35 -3.44
CA MET A 27 -6.29 -1.67 -4.04
C MET A 27 -7.39 -1.96 -5.08
N ASP A 28 -8.61 -1.46 -4.87
CA ASP A 28 -9.67 -1.55 -5.87
C ASP A 28 -9.27 -0.82 -7.15
N VAL A 29 -8.71 0.37 -7.05
CA VAL A 29 -8.21 1.12 -8.21
C VAL A 29 -7.04 0.37 -8.87
N CYS A 30 -6.17 -0.26 -8.08
CA CYS A 30 -5.06 -1.06 -8.62
C CYS A 30 -5.56 -2.24 -9.45
N ARG A 31 -6.69 -2.84 -9.10
CA ARG A 31 -7.31 -3.91 -9.92
C ARG A 31 -7.76 -3.37 -11.26
N GLU A 32 -8.32 -2.17 -11.29
CA GLU A 32 -8.70 -1.50 -12.54
C GLU A 32 -7.47 -1.19 -13.40
N VAL A 33 -6.38 -0.74 -12.77
CA VAL A 33 -5.10 -0.50 -13.46
C VAL A 33 -4.59 -1.81 -14.07
N ALA A 34 -4.67 -2.91 -13.33
CA ALA A 34 -4.24 -4.23 -13.81
C ALA A 34 -5.03 -4.65 -15.06
N GLU A 35 -6.34 -4.41 -15.08
CA GLU A 35 -7.19 -4.68 -16.24
C GLU A 35 -6.75 -3.89 -17.46
N VAL A 36 -6.48 -2.59 -17.29
CA VAL A 36 -6.02 -1.72 -18.37
C VAL A 36 -4.67 -2.19 -18.91
N LYS A 37 -3.72 -2.52 -18.03
CA LYS A 37 -2.40 -3.02 -18.43
C LYS A 37 -2.50 -4.33 -19.22
N ALA A 38 -3.38 -5.24 -18.80
CA ALA A 38 -3.59 -6.51 -19.47
C ALA A 38 -4.11 -6.32 -20.89
N THR A 39 -5.02 -5.37 -21.12
CA THR A 39 -5.61 -5.11 -22.43
C THR A 39 -4.70 -4.28 -23.34
N SER A 40 -3.78 -3.50 -22.78
CA SER A 40 -2.89 -2.60 -23.54
C SER A 40 -1.48 -3.16 -23.73
N SER A 41 -1.22 -4.38 -23.25
CA SER A 41 0.12 -5.00 -23.27
C SER A 41 1.18 -4.17 -22.55
N THR A 42 0.74 -3.37 -21.56
CA THR A 42 1.63 -2.56 -20.74
C THR A 42 2.30 -3.43 -19.69
N SER A 43 3.59 -3.20 -19.44
CA SER A 43 4.33 -3.93 -18.42
C SER A 43 3.74 -3.71 -17.03
N VAL A 44 3.64 -4.80 -16.24
CA VAL A 44 3.17 -4.74 -14.84
C VAL A 44 4.11 -3.88 -14.01
N ILE A 45 5.43 -4.09 -14.14
CA ILE A 45 6.42 -3.30 -13.41
C ILE A 45 6.89 -2.15 -14.28
N GLN A 46 6.74 -0.94 -13.78
CA GLN A 46 7.26 0.28 -14.40
C GLN A 46 8.18 0.98 -13.40
N PRO A 47 9.50 0.71 -13.47
CA PRO A 47 10.46 1.26 -12.48
C PRO A 47 10.41 2.77 -12.32
N SER A 48 10.18 3.50 -13.41
CA SER A 48 10.05 4.97 -13.34
C SER A 48 8.86 5.40 -12.51
N ARG A 49 7.73 4.69 -12.62
CA ARG A 49 6.54 4.97 -11.81
C ARG A 49 6.77 4.67 -10.34
N VAL A 50 7.46 3.56 -10.04
CA VAL A 50 7.82 3.20 -8.66
C VAL A 50 8.65 4.32 -8.02
N ARG A 51 9.69 4.79 -8.72
CA ARG A 51 10.53 5.88 -8.22
C ARG A 51 9.74 7.17 -8.02
N GLU A 52 8.86 7.50 -8.96
CA GLU A 52 7.98 8.67 -8.87
C GLU A 52 7.08 8.59 -7.64
N VAL A 53 6.45 7.44 -7.41
CA VAL A 53 5.59 7.25 -6.24
C VAL A 53 6.38 7.44 -4.96
N LEU A 54 7.51 6.78 -4.81
CA LEU A 54 8.30 6.87 -3.59
C LEU A 54 8.78 8.31 -3.33
N THR A 55 9.28 8.99 -4.36
CA THR A 55 9.75 10.37 -4.24
C THR A 55 8.60 11.32 -3.87
N SER A 56 7.46 11.19 -4.54
CA SER A 56 6.31 12.08 -4.28
C SER A 56 5.71 11.85 -2.90
N ARG A 57 5.66 10.61 -2.43
CA ARG A 57 5.09 10.30 -1.11
C ARG A 57 6.02 10.77 0.01
N ARG A 58 7.35 10.72 -0.19
CA ARG A 58 8.28 11.35 0.74
C ARG A 58 7.99 12.85 0.87
N GLN A 59 7.76 13.53 -0.24
CA GLN A 59 7.45 14.97 -0.22
C GLN A 59 6.11 15.25 0.47
N LEU A 60 5.09 14.44 0.20
CA LEU A 60 3.81 14.56 0.89
C LEU A 60 3.96 14.38 2.40
N ALA A 61 4.80 13.42 2.82
CA ALA A 61 5.08 13.19 4.23
C ALA A 61 5.72 14.41 4.87
N ILE A 62 6.74 14.98 4.24
CA ILE A 62 7.42 16.19 4.73
C ILE A 62 6.42 17.32 4.90
N ASN A 63 5.56 17.54 3.91
CA ASN A 63 4.55 18.61 3.95
C ASN A 63 3.52 18.39 5.06
N ALA A 64 3.27 17.13 5.43
CA ALA A 64 2.31 16.78 6.49
C ALA A 64 2.95 16.67 7.88
N GLY A 65 4.25 16.89 7.99
CA GLY A 65 4.96 16.75 9.27
C GLY A 65 5.22 15.30 9.67
N LEU A 66 5.23 14.39 8.70
CA LEU A 66 5.47 12.97 8.92
C LEU A 66 6.90 12.62 8.47
N ASP A 67 7.56 11.70 9.18
CA ASP A 67 8.89 11.25 8.80
C ASP A 67 8.90 10.64 7.40
N ALA A 68 9.77 11.15 6.53
CA ALA A 68 9.84 10.73 5.13
C ALA A 68 10.28 9.27 4.98
N ASP A 69 11.21 8.80 5.80
CA ASP A 69 11.70 7.42 5.73
C ASP A 69 10.60 6.44 6.15
N PHE A 70 9.85 6.79 7.18
CA PHE A 70 8.69 6.01 7.62
C PHE A 70 7.65 5.90 6.51
N ALA A 71 7.30 7.02 5.88
CA ALA A 71 6.36 7.05 4.77
C ALA A 71 6.84 6.18 3.59
N GLU A 72 8.14 6.26 3.27
CA GLU A 72 8.73 5.44 2.20
C GLU A 72 8.58 3.95 2.50
N GLN A 73 8.84 3.52 3.74
CA GLN A 73 8.66 2.12 4.15
C GLN A 73 7.22 1.66 3.96
N ILE A 74 6.26 2.50 4.35
CA ILE A 74 4.83 2.19 4.16
C ILE A 74 4.54 2.01 2.67
N PHE A 75 5.00 2.93 1.82
CA PHE A 75 4.70 2.87 0.39
C PHE A 75 5.47 1.77 -0.33
N HIS A 76 6.63 1.34 0.15
CA HIS A 76 7.24 0.10 -0.33
C HIS A 76 6.31 -1.09 -0.13
N THR A 77 5.71 -1.20 1.04
CA THR A 77 4.76 -2.27 1.35
C THR A 77 3.49 -2.16 0.50
N VAL A 78 2.97 -0.95 0.35
CA VAL A 78 1.78 -0.68 -0.48
C VAL A 78 2.06 -1.05 -1.95
N LEU A 79 3.23 -0.68 -2.46
CA LEU A 79 3.60 -1.01 -3.85
C LEU A 79 3.80 -2.51 -4.04
N ALA A 80 4.33 -3.21 -3.04
CA ALA A 80 4.46 -4.67 -3.09
C ALA A 80 3.08 -5.34 -3.22
N GLU A 81 2.09 -4.86 -2.47
CA GLU A 81 0.72 -5.37 -2.57
C GLU A 81 0.08 -5.03 -3.92
N THR A 82 0.31 -3.82 -4.43
CA THR A 82 -0.14 -3.41 -5.76
C THR A 82 0.42 -4.36 -6.83
N HIS A 83 1.71 -4.64 -6.74
CA HIS A 83 2.39 -5.55 -7.68
C HIS A 83 1.81 -6.97 -7.60
N ARG A 84 1.56 -7.45 -6.38
CA ARG A 84 0.93 -8.77 -6.17
C ARG A 84 -0.43 -8.85 -6.88
N ILE A 85 -1.26 -7.81 -6.75
CA ILE A 85 -2.58 -7.74 -7.38
C ILE A 85 -2.45 -7.75 -8.91
N GLU A 86 -1.53 -6.97 -9.46
CA GLU A 86 -1.33 -6.88 -10.90
C GLU A 86 -0.80 -8.20 -11.50
N VAL A 87 0.14 -8.85 -10.82
CA VAL A 87 0.69 -10.15 -11.23
C VAL A 87 -0.40 -11.23 -11.18
N ALA A 88 -1.21 -11.24 -10.13
CA ALA A 88 -2.31 -12.19 -10.00
C ALA A 88 -3.35 -12.03 -11.12
N HIS A 89 -3.57 -10.81 -11.60
CA HIS A 89 -4.46 -10.53 -12.73
C HIS A 89 -3.89 -11.06 -14.05
N ASP A 90 -2.58 -10.85 -14.30
CA ASP A 90 -1.89 -11.32 -15.50
C ASP A 90 -1.75 -12.85 -15.53
N HIS A 91 -1.64 -13.47 -14.35
CA HIS A 91 -1.41 -14.91 -14.21
C HIS A 91 -2.46 -15.51 -13.27
N PRO A 92 -3.74 -15.60 -13.72
CA PRO A 92 -4.84 -16.02 -12.84
C PRO A 92 -4.71 -17.46 -12.33
N THR A 93 -3.83 -18.28 -12.91
CA THR A 93 -3.55 -19.64 -12.46
C THR A 93 -2.51 -19.73 -11.35
N THR A 94 -1.82 -18.61 -11.04
CA THR A 94 -0.83 -18.57 -9.96
C THR A 94 -1.55 -18.52 -8.62
N PRO A 95 -1.29 -19.49 -7.70
CA PRO A 95 -1.95 -19.47 -6.39
C PRO A 95 -1.60 -18.20 -5.62
N PRO A 96 -2.58 -17.40 -5.18
CA PRO A 96 -2.31 -16.17 -4.41
C PRO A 96 -1.72 -16.45 -3.03
N THR A 97 -1.88 -17.65 -2.49
CA THR A 97 -1.41 -18.05 -1.16
C THR A 97 0.09 -17.86 -0.96
N LYS A 98 0.89 -18.16 -1.99
CA LYS A 98 2.37 -18.09 -1.87
C LYS A 98 2.86 -16.66 -1.69
N VAL A 99 2.26 -15.71 -2.39
CA VAL A 99 2.61 -14.27 -2.26
C VAL A 99 2.08 -13.74 -0.93
N ALA A 100 0.86 -14.12 -0.57
CA ALA A 100 0.27 -13.72 0.71
C ALA A 100 1.12 -14.19 1.89
N ASP A 101 1.64 -15.44 1.86
CA ASP A 101 2.52 -15.97 2.89
C ASP A 101 3.81 -15.17 3.00
N THR A 102 4.39 -14.77 1.88
CA THR A 102 5.61 -13.95 1.85
C THR A 102 5.37 -12.59 2.49
N LEU A 103 4.25 -11.94 2.16
CA LEU A 103 3.89 -10.65 2.74
C LEU A 103 3.60 -10.74 4.23
N LEU A 104 2.95 -11.81 4.67
CA LEU A 104 2.70 -12.07 6.09
C LEU A 104 4.00 -12.25 6.86
N LYS A 105 4.98 -12.94 6.29
CA LYS A 105 6.31 -13.12 6.90
C LYS A 105 7.03 -11.79 7.04
N ILE A 106 6.96 -10.92 6.03
CA ILE A 106 7.54 -9.57 6.08
C ILE A 106 6.88 -8.76 7.19
N GLY A 107 5.53 -8.80 7.26
CA GLY A 107 4.78 -8.11 8.29
C GLY A 107 5.13 -8.58 9.69
N ARG A 108 5.33 -9.87 9.89
CA ARG A 108 5.72 -10.45 11.19
C ARG A 108 7.12 -10.04 11.61
N ALA A 109 8.03 -9.80 10.67
CA ALA A 109 9.39 -9.39 10.97
C ALA A 109 9.49 -7.98 11.54
N HIS A 110 8.43 -7.18 11.39
CA HIS A 110 8.39 -5.79 11.85
C HIS A 110 7.52 -5.56 13.09
N VAL A 111 7.03 -6.61 13.70
CA VAL A 111 6.18 -6.50 14.90
C VAL A 111 7.00 -6.51 16.18
#